data_51b55c57408ced82cd83eb49e38151ee
#
_entry.id   51b55c57408ced82cd83eb49e38151ee
#
_cell.length_a   1.000
_cell.length_b   1.000
_cell.length_c   1.000
_cell.angle_alpha   90.00
_cell.angle_beta   90.00
_cell.angle_gamma   90.00
#
_symmetry.space_group_name_H-M   'P 1'
#
loop_
_entity.id
_entity.type
_entity.pdbx_description
1 polymer ?
#
loop_
_entity_poly.entity_id
_entity_poly.type
_entity_poly.pdbx_seq_one_letter_code
_entity_poly.pdbx_strand_id
1 'polypeptide(L)'
;MNDQSLMAPLAGFRGERPPTPEWFRRAVAQAPERTFVDVEGARLECLAWGRRGAPGLVFLHGGAAHADWWSFIAPFFASTHRVVAPTFSGMGRSAWRERYAFDQFVREASLVAREAGAFDEGKPLFVGHSFGGRIAMGVARDFGDALSGAVMVDPPFFAPENEKPNSPPRTKALRVQPSLDAVVARFRLMPPQPCEHLFILDCIARMSAREAEDGEGKQGWALCFDPHFWEKFKQVDPAPIVAAARCRMALMRGDRSRLFRDSDAAYLTSLLKPGSPHVVIPEAEHHVMIDQPLAFVAALRTLISAWGA
;
A
#
# COMPACT_ATOMS: atom_id res chain seq x y z
N MET A 1 0.90 11.27 24.13
CA MET A 1 1.76 10.08 23.88
C MET A 1 3.21 10.55 23.82
N ASN A 2 4.13 9.84 24.46
CA ASN A 2 5.56 10.21 24.49
C ASN A 2 6.15 9.90 23.11
N ASP A 3 7.05 10.74 22.60
CA ASP A 3 7.69 10.61 21.27
C ASP A 3 8.35 9.22 21.05
N GLN A 4 8.83 8.59 22.11
CA GLN A 4 9.36 7.23 22.09
C GLN A 4 8.36 6.17 21.68
N SER A 5 7.07 6.33 22.01
CA SER A 5 6.02 5.35 21.65
C SER A 5 5.70 5.34 20.15
N LEU A 6 5.91 6.46 19.47
CA LEU A 6 5.74 6.57 18.02
C LEU A 6 6.91 5.98 17.25
N MET A 7 8.11 6.06 17.82
CA MET A 7 9.37 5.67 17.15
C MET A 7 9.71 4.19 17.30
N ALA A 8 9.15 3.50 18.30
CA ALA A 8 9.39 2.08 18.57
C ALA A 8 8.15 1.45 19.27
N PRO A 9 6.97 1.44 18.65
CA PRO A 9 5.71 1.05 19.32
C PRO A 9 5.68 -0.42 19.77
N LEU A 10 6.48 -1.28 19.15
CA LEU A 10 6.57 -2.72 19.48
C LEU A 10 7.70 -3.05 20.47
N ALA A 11 8.52 -2.09 20.87
CA ALA A 11 9.67 -2.36 21.73
C ALA A 11 9.31 -2.98 23.08
N GLY A 12 8.15 -2.61 23.64
CA GLY A 12 7.68 -3.12 24.93
C GLY A 12 7.34 -4.62 24.93
N PHE A 13 7.09 -5.21 23.77
CA PHE A 13 6.76 -6.63 23.63
C PHE A 13 8.00 -7.55 23.63
N ARG A 14 9.21 -7.01 23.50
CA ARG A 14 10.48 -7.75 23.57
C ARG A 14 10.53 -9.01 22.69
N GLY A 15 9.94 -8.94 21.48
CA GLY A 15 9.85 -10.06 20.54
C GLY A 15 8.58 -10.92 20.69
N GLU A 16 7.82 -10.79 21.78
CA GLU A 16 6.53 -11.43 21.92
C GLU A 16 5.48 -10.78 20.99
N ARG A 17 4.46 -11.55 20.63
CA ARG A 17 3.38 -11.04 19.77
C ARG A 17 2.29 -10.40 20.61
N PRO A 18 1.79 -9.21 20.20
CA PRO A 18 0.62 -8.61 20.82
C PRO A 18 -0.61 -9.52 20.74
N PRO A 19 -1.53 -9.46 21.73
CA PRO A 19 -2.82 -10.17 21.67
C PRO A 19 -3.60 -9.82 20.39
N THR A 20 -4.14 -10.84 19.73
CA THR A 20 -4.84 -10.67 18.43
C THR A 20 -6.32 -10.98 18.55
N PRO A 21 -7.23 -10.14 17.99
CA PRO A 21 -8.66 -10.43 17.95
C PRO A 21 -8.96 -11.55 16.93
N GLU A 22 -10.12 -12.18 17.11
CA GLU A 22 -10.56 -13.34 16.32
C GLU A 22 -10.66 -13.02 14.82
N TRP A 23 -11.20 -11.85 14.47
CA TRP A 23 -11.34 -11.45 13.07
C TRP A 23 -9.99 -11.40 12.35
N PHE A 24 -8.95 -10.92 13.04
CA PHE A 24 -7.61 -10.81 12.47
C PHE A 24 -6.98 -12.21 12.30
N ARG A 25 -7.09 -13.07 13.33
CA ARG A 25 -6.59 -14.45 13.21
C ARG A 25 -7.23 -15.19 12.03
N ARG A 26 -8.56 -15.06 11.86
CA ARG A 26 -9.27 -15.67 10.72
C ARG A 26 -8.84 -15.10 9.38
N ALA A 27 -8.59 -13.79 9.30
CA ALA A 27 -8.13 -13.17 8.06
C ALA A 27 -6.74 -13.67 7.68
N VAL A 28 -5.75 -13.56 8.56
CA VAL A 28 -4.36 -13.95 8.23
C VAL A 28 -4.16 -15.46 8.09
N ALA A 29 -5.07 -16.28 8.61
CA ALA A 29 -5.08 -17.72 8.39
C ALA A 29 -5.43 -18.12 6.93
N GLN A 30 -6.05 -17.22 6.16
CA GLN A 30 -6.31 -17.42 4.74
C GLN A 30 -5.06 -17.08 3.92
N ALA A 31 -4.15 -18.06 3.83
CA ALA A 31 -2.89 -17.88 3.12
C ALA A 31 -3.12 -17.51 1.64
N PRO A 32 -2.38 -16.51 1.10
CA PRO A 32 -2.43 -16.18 -0.32
C PRO A 32 -1.71 -17.21 -1.18
N GLU A 33 -2.09 -17.26 -2.45
CA GLU A 33 -1.20 -17.71 -3.50
C GLU A 33 -0.06 -16.69 -3.63
N ARG A 34 1.19 -17.12 -3.47
CA ARG A 34 2.37 -16.27 -3.64
C ARG A 34 3.08 -16.67 -4.92
N THR A 35 3.12 -15.77 -5.88
CA THR A 35 3.72 -15.98 -7.19
C THR A 35 4.70 -14.86 -7.52
N PHE A 36 5.42 -15.02 -8.62
CA PHE A 36 6.33 -14.02 -9.14
C PHE A 36 6.09 -13.85 -10.63
N VAL A 37 6.09 -12.60 -11.09
CA VAL A 37 5.91 -12.21 -12.50
C VAL A 37 7.13 -11.43 -12.95
N ASP A 38 7.67 -11.77 -14.11
CA ASP A 38 8.77 -11.02 -14.70
C ASP A 38 8.23 -9.83 -15.51
N VAL A 39 8.58 -8.62 -15.08
CA VAL A 39 8.16 -7.38 -15.74
C VAL A 39 9.40 -6.54 -16.06
N GLU A 40 9.66 -6.32 -17.33
CA GLU A 40 10.79 -5.49 -17.81
C GLU A 40 12.11 -5.84 -17.11
N GLY A 41 12.43 -7.15 -17.06
CA GLY A 41 13.67 -7.66 -16.47
C GLY A 41 13.72 -7.69 -14.94
N ALA A 42 12.62 -7.38 -14.25
CA ALA A 42 12.53 -7.53 -12.79
C ALA A 42 11.48 -8.56 -12.41
N ARG A 43 11.85 -9.46 -11.51
CA ARG A 43 10.98 -10.47 -10.92
C ARG A 43 10.18 -9.84 -9.77
N LEU A 44 8.87 -9.69 -9.96
CA LEU A 44 7.96 -9.02 -9.03
C LEU A 44 7.08 -10.01 -8.29
N GLU A 45 7.02 -9.87 -6.97
CA GLU A 45 6.14 -10.64 -6.10
C GLU A 45 4.68 -10.24 -6.29
N CYS A 46 3.80 -11.21 -6.24
CA CYS A 46 2.36 -11.05 -6.24
C CYS A 46 1.71 -11.97 -5.21
N LEU A 47 0.80 -11.43 -4.42
CA LEU A 47 -0.11 -12.19 -3.59
C LEU A 47 -1.49 -12.20 -4.20
N ALA A 48 -2.19 -13.35 -4.13
CA ALA A 48 -3.55 -13.42 -4.60
C ALA A 48 -4.42 -14.30 -3.70
N TRP A 49 -5.69 -13.92 -3.57
CA TRP A 49 -6.73 -14.65 -2.83
C TRP A 49 -7.98 -14.78 -3.69
N GLY A 50 -8.80 -15.75 -3.37
CA GLY A 50 -10.04 -15.99 -4.09
C GLY A 50 -9.83 -16.69 -5.43
N ARG A 51 -10.92 -17.12 -6.03
CA ARG A 51 -10.92 -17.93 -7.25
C ARG A 51 -10.54 -17.11 -8.49
N ARG A 52 -9.69 -17.63 -9.37
CA ARG A 52 -9.52 -17.08 -10.73
C ARG A 52 -10.86 -17.13 -11.47
N GLY A 53 -11.14 -16.14 -12.32
CA GLY A 53 -12.43 -15.99 -12.98
C GLY A 53 -13.53 -15.50 -12.02
N ALA A 54 -13.19 -14.84 -10.92
CA ALA A 54 -14.06 -13.95 -10.17
C ALA A 54 -13.72 -12.50 -10.52
N PRO A 55 -14.62 -11.53 -10.31
CA PRO A 55 -14.32 -10.10 -10.52
C PRO A 55 -13.04 -9.67 -9.84
N GLY A 56 -12.22 -8.87 -10.53
CA GLY A 56 -10.89 -8.51 -10.05
C GLY A 56 -10.90 -7.34 -9.09
N LEU A 57 -10.17 -7.47 -7.96
CA LEU A 57 -9.89 -6.40 -7.01
C LEU A 57 -8.38 -6.33 -6.77
N VAL A 58 -7.76 -5.20 -7.11
CA VAL A 58 -6.30 -5.04 -7.04
C VAL A 58 -5.93 -4.05 -5.95
N PHE A 59 -5.12 -4.47 -4.99
CA PHE A 59 -4.62 -3.64 -3.91
C PHE A 59 -3.17 -3.21 -4.15
N LEU A 60 -2.91 -1.91 -4.23
CA LEU A 60 -1.58 -1.32 -4.39
C LEU A 60 -1.09 -0.73 -3.07
N HIS A 61 0.06 -1.19 -2.61
CA HIS A 61 0.64 -0.80 -1.31
C HIS A 61 1.31 0.58 -1.34
N GLY A 62 1.56 1.17 -0.17
CA GLY A 62 2.26 2.42 0.03
C GLY A 62 3.78 2.33 -0.19
N GLY A 63 4.47 3.47 -0.13
CA GLY A 63 5.93 3.50 -0.21
C GLY A 63 6.58 2.74 0.94
N ALA A 64 7.64 1.99 0.66
CA ALA A 64 8.36 1.11 1.60
C ALA A 64 7.50 -0.02 2.23
N ALA A 65 6.26 -0.23 1.73
CA ALA A 65 5.41 -1.36 2.07
C ALA A 65 5.56 -2.49 1.02
N HIS A 66 4.71 -3.50 1.08
CA HIS A 66 4.67 -4.62 0.14
C HIS A 66 3.28 -5.30 0.20
N ALA A 67 3.05 -6.30 -0.64
CA ALA A 67 1.75 -6.97 -0.76
C ALA A 67 1.20 -7.55 0.55
N ASP A 68 2.07 -8.04 1.45
CA ASP A 68 1.63 -8.60 2.74
C ASP A 68 0.93 -7.57 3.66
N TRP A 69 1.06 -6.26 3.39
CA TRP A 69 0.30 -5.21 4.10
C TRP A 69 -1.21 -5.33 3.86
N TRP A 70 -1.62 -6.11 2.88
CA TRP A 70 -3.02 -6.38 2.57
C TRP A 70 -3.51 -7.73 3.09
N SER A 71 -2.64 -8.56 3.70
CA SER A 71 -2.97 -9.93 4.13
C SER A 71 -4.07 -10.02 5.20
N PHE A 72 -4.34 -8.95 5.93
CA PHE A 72 -5.42 -8.87 6.92
C PHE A 72 -6.69 -8.17 6.37
N ILE A 73 -6.64 -7.63 5.15
CA ILE A 73 -7.75 -6.95 4.45
C ILE A 73 -8.26 -7.78 3.27
N ALA A 74 -7.37 -8.27 2.40
CA ALA A 74 -7.71 -9.00 1.18
C ALA A 74 -8.66 -10.20 1.40
N PRO A 75 -8.49 -11.01 2.48
CA PRO A 75 -9.37 -12.14 2.74
C PRO A 75 -10.85 -11.80 2.91
N PHE A 76 -11.19 -10.58 3.31
CA PHE A 76 -12.58 -10.14 3.42
C PHE A 76 -13.31 -10.06 2.07
N PHE A 77 -12.58 -10.03 0.97
CA PHE A 77 -13.11 -9.94 -0.39
C PHE A 77 -12.94 -11.24 -1.18
N ALA A 78 -12.15 -12.19 -0.68
CA ALA A 78 -11.74 -13.41 -1.39
C ALA A 78 -12.89 -14.36 -1.75
N SER A 79 -14.03 -14.30 -1.05
CA SER A 79 -15.20 -15.11 -1.35
C SER A 79 -15.96 -14.65 -2.61
N THR A 80 -15.79 -13.39 -3.01
CA THR A 80 -16.51 -12.77 -4.12
C THR A 80 -15.61 -12.25 -5.23
N HIS A 81 -14.34 -12.01 -4.94
CA HIS A 81 -13.40 -11.41 -5.88
C HIS A 81 -12.10 -12.22 -6.00
N ARG A 82 -11.48 -12.14 -7.17
CA ARG A 82 -10.06 -12.43 -7.33
C ARG A 82 -9.28 -11.22 -6.82
N VAL A 83 -8.79 -11.30 -5.59
CA VAL A 83 -8.03 -10.22 -4.96
C VAL A 83 -6.56 -10.40 -5.28
N VAL A 84 -5.92 -9.37 -5.82
CA VAL A 84 -4.52 -9.39 -6.24
C VAL A 84 -3.78 -8.23 -5.59
N ALA A 85 -2.61 -8.49 -5.03
CA ALA A 85 -1.74 -7.48 -4.44
C ALA A 85 -0.31 -7.64 -5.00
N PRO A 86 0.07 -6.82 -5.99
CA PRO A 86 1.45 -6.73 -6.46
C PRO A 86 2.35 -6.12 -5.39
N THR A 87 3.62 -6.57 -5.33
CA THR A 87 4.69 -5.86 -4.65
C THR A 87 5.53 -5.14 -5.71
N PHE A 88 5.63 -3.82 -5.61
CA PHE A 88 6.42 -3.00 -6.54
C PHE A 88 7.92 -3.32 -6.46
N SER A 89 8.64 -3.12 -7.57
CA SER A 89 10.10 -3.24 -7.59
C SER A 89 10.75 -2.32 -6.53
N GLY A 90 11.84 -2.79 -5.93
CA GLY A 90 12.51 -2.11 -4.80
C GLY A 90 11.90 -2.37 -3.43
N MET A 91 10.81 -3.15 -3.33
CA MET A 91 10.04 -3.37 -2.10
C MET A 91 9.74 -4.86 -1.92
N GLY A 92 9.56 -5.29 -0.65
CA GLY A 92 9.23 -6.66 -0.31
C GLY A 92 10.21 -7.67 -0.88
N ARG A 93 9.69 -8.70 -1.55
CA ARG A 93 10.48 -9.75 -2.22
C ARG A 93 10.66 -9.51 -3.71
N SER A 94 10.19 -8.36 -4.22
CA SER A 94 10.41 -7.95 -5.59
C SER A 94 11.86 -7.50 -5.83
N ALA A 95 12.33 -7.71 -7.04
CA ALA A 95 13.68 -7.30 -7.43
C ALA A 95 13.89 -5.79 -7.28
N TRP A 96 15.12 -5.40 -7.01
CA TRP A 96 15.54 -4.01 -7.00
C TRP A 96 15.99 -3.59 -8.40
N ARG A 97 15.85 -2.29 -8.69
CA ARG A 97 16.26 -1.71 -9.98
C ARG A 97 17.33 -0.65 -9.79
N GLU A 98 18.05 -0.34 -10.84
CA GLU A 98 19.01 0.77 -10.86
C GLU A 98 18.30 2.14 -10.81
N ARG A 99 17.11 2.22 -11.38
CA ARG A 99 16.26 3.43 -11.44
C ARG A 99 14.81 3.05 -11.24
N TYR A 100 14.02 3.97 -10.69
CA TYR A 100 12.58 3.82 -10.50
C TYR A 100 11.86 4.98 -11.17
N ALA A 101 10.83 4.66 -11.97
CA ALA A 101 10.03 5.66 -12.66
C ALA A 101 8.54 5.44 -12.39
N PHE A 102 7.78 6.53 -12.33
CA PHE A 102 6.34 6.48 -12.08
C PHE A 102 5.61 5.57 -13.09
N ASP A 103 5.83 5.80 -14.39
CA ASP A 103 5.14 5.03 -15.44
C ASP A 103 5.56 3.55 -15.47
N GLN A 104 6.74 3.24 -14.98
CA GLN A 104 7.17 1.85 -14.77
C GLN A 104 6.31 1.16 -13.71
N PHE A 105 6.05 1.80 -12.55
CA PHE A 105 5.17 1.25 -11.53
C PHE A 105 3.72 1.10 -12.01
N VAL A 106 3.25 2.01 -12.86
CA VAL A 106 1.94 1.89 -13.51
C VAL A 106 1.87 0.61 -14.37
N ARG A 107 2.92 0.32 -15.15
CA ARG A 107 2.99 -0.92 -15.93
C ARG A 107 3.14 -2.15 -15.05
N GLU A 108 3.99 -2.10 -14.01
CA GLU A 108 4.14 -3.19 -13.02
C GLU A 108 2.79 -3.56 -12.41
N ALA A 109 2.03 -2.57 -11.92
CA ALA A 109 0.71 -2.80 -11.34
C ALA A 109 -0.25 -3.48 -12.31
N SER A 110 -0.31 -3.01 -13.57
CA SER A 110 -1.23 -3.56 -14.58
C SER A 110 -0.83 -4.95 -15.05
N LEU A 111 0.47 -5.17 -15.36
CA LEU A 111 0.95 -6.45 -15.89
C LEU A 111 0.88 -7.56 -14.84
N VAL A 112 1.31 -7.29 -13.60
CA VAL A 112 1.21 -8.27 -12.50
C VAL A 112 -0.24 -8.61 -12.22
N ALA A 113 -1.15 -7.62 -12.20
CA ALA A 113 -2.56 -7.85 -11.99
C ALA A 113 -3.19 -8.73 -13.08
N ARG A 114 -2.79 -8.57 -14.35
CA ARG A 114 -3.24 -9.41 -15.47
C ARG A 114 -2.77 -10.85 -15.32
N GLU A 115 -1.49 -11.06 -15.10
CA GLU A 115 -0.91 -12.40 -14.94
C GLU A 115 -1.50 -13.14 -13.74
N ALA A 116 -1.83 -12.41 -12.65
CA ALA A 116 -2.47 -12.98 -11.47
C ALA A 116 -3.98 -13.22 -11.61
N GLY A 117 -4.57 -12.89 -12.76
CA GLY A 117 -5.97 -13.18 -13.09
C GLY A 117 -6.99 -12.15 -12.64
N ALA A 118 -6.59 -10.91 -12.33
CA ALA A 118 -7.52 -9.86 -11.96
C ALA A 118 -8.40 -9.38 -13.13
N PHE A 119 -8.01 -9.66 -14.37
CA PHE A 119 -8.74 -9.28 -15.59
C PHE A 119 -9.48 -10.45 -16.24
N ASP A 120 -9.46 -11.63 -15.62
CA ASP A 120 -10.07 -12.84 -16.20
C ASP A 120 -11.61 -12.72 -16.29
N GLU A 121 -12.24 -11.95 -15.39
CA GLU A 121 -13.69 -11.70 -15.36
C GLU A 121 -13.96 -10.18 -15.41
N GLY A 122 -13.87 -9.61 -16.61
CA GLY A 122 -14.21 -8.21 -16.85
C GLY A 122 -13.18 -7.19 -16.37
N LYS A 123 -13.68 -6.04 -15.92
CA LYS A 123 -12.88 -4.86 -15.56
C LYS A 123 -12.60 -4.84 -14.07
N PRO A 124 -11.33 -4.99 -13.61
CA PRO A 124 -11.01 -4.96 -12.20
C PRO A 124 -11.15 -3.55 -11.59
N LEU A 125 -11.34 -3.51 -10.26
CA LEU A 125 -11.21 -2.31 -9.45
C LEU A 125 -9.79 -2.23 -8.87
N PHE A 126 -9.15 -1.07 -9.01
CA PHE A 126 -7.85 -0.80 -8.39
C PHE A 126 -8.03 0.06 -7.13
N VAL A 127 -7.40 -0.34 -6.02
CA VAL A 127 -7.42 0.36 -4.73
C VAL A 127 -5.99 0.58 -4.28
N GLY A 128 -5.54 1.81 -4.22
CA GLY A 128 -4.16 2.13 -3.89
C GLY A 128 -4.04 3.00 -2.64
N HIS A 129 -3.20 2.58 -1.69
CA HIS A 129 -2.88 3.36 -0.51
C HIS A 129 -1.61 4.20 -0.72
N SER A 130 -1.63 5.47 -0.28
CA SER A 130 -0.45 6.34 -0.28
C SER A 130 0.23 6.39 -1.65
N PHE A 131 1.50 5.96 -1.76
CA PHE A 131 2.22 5.82 -3.03
C PHE A 131 1.42 4.98 -4.04
N GLY A 132 0.84 3.85 -3.61
CA GLY A 132 -0.05 3.03 -4.44
C GLY A 132 -1.29 3.78 -4.93
N GLY A 133 -1.79 4.76 -4.15
CA GLY A 133 -2.87 5.65 -4.58
C GLY A 133 -2.46 6.54 -5.75
N ARG A 134 -1.23 7.04 -5.75
CA ARG A 134 -0.68 7.76 -6.91
C ARG A 134 -0.50 6.85 -8.13
N ILE A 135 -0.05 5.60 -7.91
CA ILE A 135 0.06 4.63 -9.00
C ILE A 135 -1.34 4.28 -9.56
N ALA A 136 -2.37 4.19 -8.71
CA ALA A 136 -3.75 3.99 -9.16
C ALA A 136 -4.24 5.14 -10.07
N MET A 137 -3.84 6.40 -9.83
CA MET A 137 -4.09 7.52 -10.75
C MET A 137 -3.47 7.25 -12.14
N GLY A 138 -2.21 6.78 -12.18
CA GLY A 138 -1.53 6.44 -13.42
C GLY A 138 -2.17 5.26 -14.15
N VAL A 139 -2.60 4.22 -13.42
CA VAL A 139 -3.34 3.09 -14.00
C VAL A 139 -4.69 3.56 -14.57
N ALA A 140 -5.39 4.48 -13.87
CA ALA A 140 -6.63 5.09 -14.37
C ALA A 140 -6.41 5.95 -15.62
N ARG A 141 -5.27 6.63 -15.74
CA ARG A 141 -4.88 7.39 -16.94
C ARG A 141 -4.59 6.46 -18.12
N ASP A 142 -3.74 5.44 -17.92
CA ASP A 142 -3.19 4.66 -19.04
C ASP A 142 -4.10 3.48 -19.44
N PHE A 143 -4.78 2.88 -18.48
CA PHE A 143 -5.59 1.67 -18.66
C PHE A 143 -7.06 1.85 -18.26
N GLY A 144 -7.53 3.07 -17.98
CA GLY A 144 -8.84 3.36 -17.41
C GLY A 144 -10.01 2.73 -18.14
N ASP A 145 -9.98 2.64 -19.49
CA ASP A 145 -11.04 2.04 -20.27
C ASP A 145 -11.24 0.53 -19.98
N ALA A 146 -10.20 -0.13 -19.45
CA ALA A 146 -10.20 -1.54 -19.04
C ALA A 146 -10.49 -1.74 -17.54
N LEU A 147 -10.84 -0.68 -16.79
CA LEU A 147 -11.09 -0.74 -15.36
C LEU A 147 -12.56 -0.50 -15.02
N SER A 148 -13.04 -1.11 -13.96
CA SER A 148 -14.33 -0.75 -13.34
C SER A 148 -14.22 0.56 -12.55
N GLY A 149 -13.02 0.94 -12.11
CA GLY A 149 -12.70 2.19 -11.43
C GLY A 149 -11.37 2.13 -10.70
N ALA A 150 -11.02 3.25 -10.03
CA ALA A 150 -9.86 3.34 -9.17
C ALA A 150 -10.19 4.10 -7.87
N VAL A 151 -9.72 3.60 -6.74
CA VAL A 151 -9.87 4.21 -5.41
C VAL A 151 -8.51 4.62 -4.90
N MET A 152 -8.37 5.90 -4.59
CA MET A 152 -7.17 6.47 -3.95
C MET A 152 -7.41 6.50 -2.45
N VAL A 153 -6.56 5.81 -1.68
CA VAL A 153 -6.62 5.79 -0.22
C VAL A 153 -5.49 6.63 0.32
N ASP A 154 -5.84 7.79 0.86
CA ASP A 154 -4.93 8.76 1.48
C ASP A 154 -3.64 9.02 0.66
N PRO A 155 -3.75 9.44 -0.62
CA PRO A 155 -2.60 9.60 -1.49
C PRO A 155 -1.79 10.84 -1.10
N PRO A 156 -0.45 10.86 -1.22
CA PRO A 156 0.35 12.07 -1.07
C PRO A 156 0.11 13.00 -2.27
N PHE A 157 -0.90 13.84 -2.15
CA PHE A 157 -1.35 14.81 -3.14
C PHE A 157 -1.49 16.17 -2.44
N PHE A 158 -0.87 17.20 -2.99
CA PHE A 158 -0.79 18.50 -2.32
C PHE A 158 -1.38 19.60 -3.21
N ALA A 159 -2.24 20.40 -2.63
CA ALA A 159 -2.74 21.61 -3.28
C ALA A 159 -1.57 22.58 -3.56
N PRO A 160 -1.64 23.38 -4.64
CA PRO A 160 -0.55 24.27 -5.05
C PRO A 160 -0.08 25.24 -3.96
N GLU A 161 -1.00 25.68 -3.09
CA GLU A 161 -0.74 26.58 -1.96
C GLU A 161 -0.12 25.88 -0.74
N ASN A 162 -0.13 24.57 -0.71
CA ASN A 162 0.39 23.81 0.43
C ASN A 162 1.85 23.47 0.26
N GLU A 163 2.63 23.66 1.33
CA GLU A 163 4.00 23.16 1.37
C GLU A 163 4.02 21.64 1.24
N LYS A 164 4.82 21.15 0.30
CA LYS A 164 5.09 19.72 0.16
C LYS A 164 5.98 19.31 1.32
N PRO A 165 5.69 18.18 1.98
CA PRO A 165 6.61 17.63 2.95
C PRO A 165 8.01 17.49 2.33
N ASN A 166 9.03 17.81 3.08
CA ASN A 166 10.40 17.58 2.64
C ASN A 166 10.55 16.13 2.15
N SER A 167 11.33 15.95 1.10
CA SER A 167 11.66 14.62 0.60
C SER A 167 12.00 13.68 1.77
N PRO A 168 11.54 12.41 1.73
CA PRO A 168 11.91 11.47 2.76
C PRO A 168 13.41 11.54 3.02
N PRO A 169 13.85 11.42 4.27
CA PRO A 169 15.27 11.51 4.58
C PRO A 169 16.03 10.50 3.73
N ARG A 170 17.10 10.93 3.08
CA ARG A 170 17.98 10.07 2.31
C ARG A 170 18.37 8.90 3.18
N THR A 171 17.95 7.71 2.81
CA THR A 171 18.27 6.50 3.55
C THR A 171 19.76 6.23 3.36
N LYS A 172 20.47 6.17 4.46
CA LYS A 172 21.84 5.67 4.51
C LYS A 172 21.82 4.17 4.23
N ALA A 173 23.00 3.56 4.05
CA ALA A 173 23.19 2.14 3.81
C ALA A 173 22.22 1.21 4.58
N LEU A 174 21.98 0.03 4.03
CA LEU A 174 21.09 -0.99 4.61
C LEU A 174 21.43 -1.21 6.11
N ARG A 175 20.45 -1.02 6.97
CA ARG A 175 20.65 -1.23 8.41
C ARG A 175 20.36 -2.67 8.76
N VAL A 176 21.42 -3.43 8.95
CA VAL A 176 21.33 -4.81 9.44
C VAL A 176 21.23 -4.82 10.97
N GLN A 177 20.24 -5.53 11.49
CA GLN A 177 19.99 -5.73 12.92
C GLN A 177 20.40 -7.15 13.31
N PRO A 178 20.76 -7.42 14.59
CA PRO A 178 21.25 -8.72 15.01
C PRO A 178 20.20 -9.83 14.96
N SER A 179 18.90 -9.49 14.98
CA SER A 179 17.80 -10.48 14.97
C SER A 179 16.53 -9.90 14.35
N LEU A 180 15.60 -10.78 14.00
CA LEU A 180 14.24 -10.41 13.59
C LEU A 180 13.55 -9.54 14.67
N ASP A 181 13.66 -9.93 15.93
CA ASP A 181 13.02 -9.20 17.03
C ASP A 181 13.59 -7.78 17.18
N ALA A 182 14.88 -7.58 16.88
CA ALA A 182 15.49 -6.25 16.86
C ALA A 182 14.94 -5.38 15.71
N VAL A 183 14.60 -5.96 14.54
CA VAL A 183 13.91 -5.26 13.46
C VAL A 183 12.49 -4.91 13.89
N VAL A 184 11.74 -5.86 14.42
CA VAL A 184 10.35 -5.69 14.87
C VAL A 184 10.25 -4.61 15.95
N ALA A 185 11.12 -4.64 16.96
CA ALA A 185 11.13 -3.65 18.04
C ALA A 185 11.34 -2.20 17.55
N ARG A 186 12.00 -2.01 16.40
CA ARG A 186 12.29 -0.70 15.80
C ARG A 186 11.35 -0.33 14.66
N PHE A 187 10.44 -1.23 14.29
CA PHE A 187 9.50 -0.98 13.20
C PHE A 187 8.49 0.10 13.59
N ARG A 188 8.23 1.00 12.66
CA ARG A 188 7.24 2.07 12.80
C ARG A 188 6.62 2.43 11.46
N LEU A 189 5.44 3.00 11.51
CA LEU A 189 4.78 3.56 10.34
C LEU A 189 5.49 4.84 9.85
N MET A 190 5.38 5.10 8.56
CA MET A 190 5.91 6.33 7.94
C MET A 190 4.85 6.95 7.02
N PRO A 191 4.42 8.21 7.29
CA PRO A 191 4.89 9.09 8.40
C PRO A 191 4.61 8.48 9.78
N PRO A 192 5.37 8.90 10.83
CA PRO A 192 5.11 8.43 12.19
C PRO A 192 3.70 8.82 12.64
N GLN A 193 2.96 7.85 13.13
CA GLN A 193 1.60 8.02 13.64
C GLN A 193 1.35 7.07 14.81
N PRO A 194 0.39 7.36 15.70
CA PRO A 194 -0.10 6.40 16.68
C PRO A 194 -0.64 5.15 16.01
N CYS A 195 -0.56 4.01 16.66
CA CYS A 195 -1.17 2.77 16.19
C CYS A 195 -1.77 2.02 17.40
N GLU A 196 -3.08 1.86 17.42
CA GLU A 196 -3.77 1.11 18.46
C GLU A 196 -3.74 -0.40 18.18
N HIS A 197 -3.69 -0.79 16.91
CA HIS A 197 -3.68 -2.19 16.47
C HIS A 197 -2.26 -2.75 16.36
N LEU A 198 -1.54 -2.82 17.48
CA LEU A 198 -0.16 -3.28 17.54
C LEU A 198 0.02 -4.70 16.98
N PHE A 199 -1.02 -5.54 17.02
CA PHE A 199 -1.00 -6.86 16.40
C PHE A 199 -0.92 -6.81 14.86
N ILE A 200 -1.51 -5.80 14.22
CA ILE A 200 -1.34 -5.56 12.77
C ILE A 200 0.09 -5.13 12.50
N LEU A 201 0.57 -4.19 13.30
CA LEU A 201 1.91 -3.65 13.15
C LEU A 201 3.00 -4.72 13.34
N ASP A 202 2.87 -5.62 14.34
CA ASP A 202 3.76 -6.76 14.56
C ASP A 202 3.75 -7.72 13.35
N CYS A 203 2.55 -8.03 12.85
CA CYS A 203 2.41 -8.89 11.67
C CYS A 203 3.13 -8.29 10.46
N ILE A 204 2.89 -7.02 10.16
CA ILE A 204 3.54 -6.30 9.06
C ILE A 204 5.05 -6.24 9.27
N ALA A 205 5.53 -5.90 10.48
CA ALA A 205 6.94 -5.78 10.80
C ALA A 205 7.72 -7.06 10.50
N ARG A 206 7.16 -8.21 10.93
CA ARG A 206 7.77 -9.53 10.70
C ARG A 206 7.79 -9.89 9.21
N MET A 207 6.73 -9.58 8.47
CA MET A 207 6.66 -9.81 7.02
C MET A 207 7.57 -8.85 6.23
N SER A 208 7.89 -7.68 6.80
CA SER A 208 8.78 -6.68 6.20
C SER A 208 10.26 -6.93 6.45
N ALA A 209 10.62 -7.94 7.23
CA ALA A 209 12.01 -8.26 7.56
C ALA A 209 12.52 -9.45 6.75
N ARG A 210 13.80 -9.42 6.41
CA ARG A 210 14.52 -10.51 5.75
C ARG A 210 15.92 -10.65 6.31
N GLU A 211 16.51 -11.82 6.16
CA GLU A 211 17.95 -12.00 6.36
C GLU A 211 18.73 -11.11 5.39
N ALA A 212 19.78 -10.51 5.86
CA ALA A 212 20.60 -9.58 5.11
C ALA A 212 22.03 -9.57 5.65
N GLU A 213 22.95 -9.14 4.79
CA GLU A 213 24.34 -8.90 5.11
C GLU A 213 24.64 -7.42 4.94
N ASP A 214 25.40 -6.81 5.83
CA ASP A 214 25.87 -5.44 5.68
C ASP A 214 27.12 -5.35 4.78
N GLY A 215 27.58 -4.13 4.53
CA GLY A 215 28.76 -3.89 3.68
C GLY A 215 30.09 -4.40 4.27
N GLU A 216 30.10 -4.89 5.51
CA GLU A 216 31.25 -5.46 6.21
C GLU A 216 31.16 -7.00 6.31
N GLY A 217 30.15 -7.63 5.72
CA GLY A 217 29.93 -9.08 5.74
C GLY A 217 29.22 -9.59 7.00
N LYS A 218 28.66 -8.72 7.84
CA LYS A 218 27.95 -9.11 9.06
C LYS A 218 26.54 -9.56 8.71
N GLN A 219 26.21 -10.79 9.08
CA GLN A 219 24.88 -11.39 8.90
C GLN A 219 23.89 -10.86 9.95
N GLY A 220 22.64 -10.72 9.54
CA GLY A 220 21.56 -10.32 10.42
C GLY A 220 20.23 -10.14 9.68
N TRP A 221 19.44 -9.17 10.10
CA TRP A 221 18.08 -8.91 9.57
C TRP A 221 17.92 -7.45 9.18
N ALA A 222 17.24 -7.20 8.06
CA ALA A 222 16.93 -5.86 7.59
C ALA A 222 15.51 -5.77 7.03
N LEU A 223 15.00 -4.55 6.90
CA LEU A 223 13.75 -4.32 6.18
C LEU A 223 13.94 -4.62 4.68
N CYS A 224 12.95 -5.25 4.08
CA CYS A 224 12.92 -5.62 2.65
C CYS A 224 12.52 -4.42 1.76
N PHE A 225 13.35 -3.39 1.76
CA PHE A 225 13.17 -2.16 0.99
C PHE A 225 14.51 -1.65 0.49
N ASP A 226 14.59 -1.23 -0.78
CA ASP A 226 15.81 -0.64 -1.33
C ASP A 226 16.13 0.68 -0.61
N PRO A 227 17.22 0.76 0.17
CA PRO A 227 17.55 1.94 0.94
C PRO A 227 17.80 3.18 0.06
N HIS A 228 18.11 2.98 -1.23
CA HIS A 228 18.35 4.04 -2.20
C HIS A 228 17.12 4.37 -3.07
N PHE A 229 15.96 3.78 -2.76
CA PHE A 229 14.74 3.94 -3.55
C PHE A 229 14.42 5.41 -3.85
N TRP A 230 14.37 6.25 -2.83
CA TRP A 230 13.98 7.66 -2.97
C TRP A 230 15.04 8.51 -3.71
N GLU A 231 16.28 8.10 -3.70
CA GLU A 231 17.35 8.74 -4.50
C GLU A 231 17.22 8.39 -5.99
N LYS A 232 16.78 7.16 -6.27
CA LYS A 232 16.61 6.61 -7.62
C LYS A 232 15.26 6.95 -8.24
N PHE A 233 14.27 7.37 -7.44
CA PHE A 233 12.90 7.63 -7.88
C PHE A 233 12.69 9.10 -8.24
N LYS A 234 12.32 9.35 -9.51
CA LYS A 234 11.95 10.69 -9.96
C LYS A 234 10.48 10.97 -9.64
N GLN A 235 10.25 12.00 -8.81
CA GLN A 235 8.92 12.49 -8.48
C GLN A 235 8.23 13.09 -9.71
N VAL A 236 6.92 12.88 -9.81
CA VAL A 236 6.05 13.46 -10.85
C VAL A 236 4.92 14.24 -10.19
N ASP A 237 4.41 15.25 -10.88
CA ASP A 237 3.20 15.97 -10.45
C ASP A 237 1.98 15.07 -10.69
N PRO A 238 1.18 14.73 -9.67
CA PRO A 238 0.01 13.87 -9.84
C PRO A 238 -1.22 14.60 -10.39
N ALA A 239 -1.28 15.92 -10.38
CA ALA A 239 -2.48 16.67 -10.79
C ALA A 239 -2.85 16.45 -12.26
N PRO A 240 -1.94 16.59 -13.26
CA PRO A 240 -2.28 16.28 -14.65
C PRO A 240 -2.57 14.79 -14.87
N ILE A 241 -2.00 13.90 -14.03
CA ILE A 241 -2.22 12.46 -14.13
C ILE A 241 -3.66 12.11 -13.76
N VAL A 242 -4.13 12.61 -12.61
CA VAL A 242 -5.50 12.34 -12.15
C VAL A 242 -6.54 12.99 -13.03
N ALA A 243 -6.28 14.19 -13.54
CA ALA A 243 -7.17 14.90 -14.46
C ALA A 243 -7.34 14.15 -15.81
N ALA A 244 -6.35 13.34 -16.21
CA ALA A 244 -6.40 12.53 -17.41
C ALA A 244 -6.99 11.10 -17.19
N ALA A 245 -7.57 10.81 -16.02
CA ALA A 245 -8.15 9.51 -15.72
C ALA A 245 -9.34 9.17 -16.64
N ARG A 246 -9.34 7.94 -17.18
CA ARG A 246 -10.33 7.46 -18.15
C ARG A 246 -11.37 6.51 -17.54
N CYS A 247 -11.34 6.30 -16.22
CA CYS A 247 -12.38 5.57 -15.49
C CYS A 247 -12.99 6.45 -14.40
N ARG A 248 -13.97 5.93 -13.67
CA ARG A 248 -14.45 6.55 -12.43
C ARG A 248 -13.43 6.41 -11.34
N MET A 249 -13.32 7.44 -10.49
CA MET A 249 -12.39 7.46 -9.39
C MET A 249 -13.11 7.82 -8.08
N ALA A 250 -12.58 7.32 -6.96
CA ALA A 250 -13.01 7.72 -5.64
C ALA A 250 -11.80 8.07 -4.77
N LEU A 251 -12.03 8.98 -3.84
CA LEU A 251 -11.11 9.31 -2.77
C LEU A 251 -11.61 8.69 -1.46
N MET A 252 -10.73 8.01 -0.74
CA MET A 252 -10.95 7.57 0.64
C MET A 252 -9.80 8.11 1.49
N ARG A 253 -10.06 8.67 2.68
CA ARG A 253 -9.01 9.18 3.55
C ARG A 253 -9.36 9.04 5.02
N GLY A 254 -8.36 9.13 5.89
CA GLY A 254 -8.56 9.31 7.33
C GLY A 254 -8.91 10.76 7.66
N ASP A 255 -9.79 10.98 8.65
CA ASP A 255 -10.16 12.32 9.13
C ASP A 255 -9.02 13.00 9.91
N ARG A 256 -8.05 12.22 10.40
CA ARG A 256 -6.89 12.67 11.17
C ARG A 256 -5.57 12.66 10.38
N SER A 257 -5.63 12.38 9.08
CA SER A 257 -4.42 12.31 8.26
C SER A 257 -3.66 13.64 8.26
N ARG A 258 -2.40 13.58 8.73
CA ARG A 258 -1.50 14.73 8.72
C ARG A 258 -0.75 14.89 7.38
N LEU A 259 -0.74 13.84 6.57
CA LEU A 259 -0.11 13.87 5.25
C LEU A 259 -1.02 14.47 4.19
N PHE A 260 -2.33 14.35 4.36
CA PHE A 260 -3.32 14.73 3.38
C PHE A 260 -4.42 15.59 4.03
N ARG A 261 -4.30 16.90 3.89
CA ARG A 261 -5.13 17.92 4.53
C ARG A 261 -6.50 18.06 3.83
N ASP A 262 -7.44 18.75 4.47
CA ASP A 262 -8.75 19.05 3.86
C ASP A 262 -8.63 19.87 2.57
N SER A 263 -7.71 20.84 2.52
CA SER A 263 -7.43 21.61 1.30
C SER A 263 -6.85 20.75 0.18
N ASP A 264 -5.99 19.79 0.50
CA ASP A 264 -5.45 18.82 -0.47
C ASP A 264 -6.55 17.91 -1.02
N ALA A 265 -7.47 17.46 -0.15
CA ALA A 265 -8.63 16.68 -0.54
C ALA A 265 -9.61 17.49 -1.41
N ALA A 266 -9.88 18.73 -1.06
CA ALA A 266 -10.71 19.63 -1.85
C ALA A 266 -10.12 19.87 -3.25
N TYR A 267 -8.81 20.12 -3.32
CA TYR A 267 -8.11 20.27 -4.60
C TYR A 267 -8.16 18.99 -5.43
N LEU A 268 -7.82 17.84 -4.84
CA LEU A 268 -7.88 16.55 -5.56
C LEU A 268 -9.30 16.27 -6.09
N THR A 269 -10.32 16.48 -5.26
CA THR A 269 -11.72 16.23 -5.67
C THR A 269 -12.19 17.17 -6.77
N SER A 270 -11.68 18.41 -6.83
CA SER A 270 -11.98 19.35 -7.91
C SER A 270 -11.47 18.91 -9.29
N LEU A 271 -10.46 18.03 -9.31
CA LEU A 271 -9.91 17.45 -10.55
C LEU A 271 -10.65 16.16 -10.98
N LEU A 272 -11.48 15.59 -10.11
CA LEU A 272 -12.26 14.40 -10.42
C LEU A 272 -13.55 14.76 -11.16
N LYS A 273 -14.16 13.75 -11.80
CA LYS A 273 -15.48 13.91 -12.43
C LYS A 273 -16.53 14.27 -11.36
N PRO A 274 -17.49 15.16 -11.66
CA PRO A 274 -18.59 15.47 -10.74
C PRO A 274 -19.29 14.22 -10.23
N GLY A 275 -19.58 14.15 -8.93
CA GLY A 275 -20.20 12.98 -8.30
C GLY A 275 -19.21 11.85 -7.94
N SER A 276 -17.90 12.05 -8.11
CA SER A 276 -16.90 11.09 -7.62
C SER A 276 -17.00 10.95 -6.09
N PRO A 277 -17.09 9.72 -5.55
CA PRO A 277 -17.20 9.52 -4.11
C PRO A 277 -15.98 10.04 -3.36
N HIS A 278 -16.24 10.72 -2.23
CA HIS A 278 -15.23 11.07 -1.24
C HIS A 278 -15.65 10.48 0.11
N VAL A 279 -14.92 9.48 0.56
CA VAL A 279 -15.19 8.74 1.80
C VAL A 279 -14.17 9.16 2.86
N VAL A 280 -14.66 9.62 4.00
CA VAL A 280 -13.83 9.96 5.16
C VAL A 280 -14.01 8.89 6.22
N ILE A 281 -12.93 8.25 6.64
CA ILE A 281 -12.94 7.22 7.70
C ILE A 281 -12.60 7.90 9.02
N PRO A 282 -13.53 7.89 9.99
CA PRO A 282 -13.29 8.54 11.28
C PRO A 282 -12.20 7.82 12.08
N GLU A 283 -11.53 8.59 12.93
CA GLU A 283 -10.46 8.11 13.83
C GLU A 283 -9.26 7.46 13.08
N ALA A 284 -9.09 7.72 11.80
CA ALA A 284 -8.00 7.19 11.00
C ALA A 284 -7.01 8.29 10.63
N GLU A 285 -5.73 7.99 10.78
CA GLU A 285 -4.62 8.78 10.24
C GLU A 285 -4.29 8.32 8.81
N HIS A 286 -3.04 8.49 8.37
CA HIS A 286 -2.59 8.14 7.01
C HIS A 286 -2.77 6.66 6.65
N HIS A 287 -2.52 5.75 7.60
CA HIS A 287 -2.62 4.31 7.34
C HIS A 287 -4.03 3.78 7.66
N VAL A 288 -5.01 4.27 6.91
CA VAL A 288 -6.46 4.06 7.13
C VAL A 288 -6.81 2.59 7.37
N MET A 289 -6.23 1.65 6.60
CA MET A 289 -6.49 0.22 6.72
C MET A 289 -5.84 -0.41 7.96
N ILE A 290 -4.88 0.27 8.62
CA ILE A 290 -4.28 -0.17 9.88
C ILE A 290 -5.07 0.40 11.06
N ASP A 291 -5.45 1.68 10.97
CA ASP A 291 -6.13 2.38 12.06
C ASP A 291 -7.57 1.92 12.20
N GLN A 292 -8.28 1.77 11.08
CA GLN A 292 -9.71 1.42 11.04
C GLN A 292 -9.99 0.29 10.04
N PRO A 293 -9.41 -0.92 10.23
CA PRO A 293 -9.43 -2.00 9.24
C PRO A 293 -10.86 -2.43 8.85
N LEU A 294 -11.76 -2.60 9.81
CA LEU A 294 -13.12 -3.06 9.53
C LEU A 294 -14.00 -1.95 8.93
N ALA A 295 -13.80 -0.69 9.33
CA ALA A 295 -14.46 0.46 8.70
C ALA A 295 -13.99 0.63 7.26
N PHE A 296 -12.69 0.46 6.99
CA PHE A 296 -12.14 0.45 5.63
C PHE A 296 -12.78 -0.65 4.78
N VAL A 297 -12.89 -1.89 5.30
CA VAL A 297 -13.54 -3.01 4.60
C VAL A 297 -15.01 -2.70 4.31
N ALA A 298 -15.76 -2.17 5.29
CA ALA A 298 -17.17 -1.82 5.12
C ALA A 298 -17.36 -0.73 4.04
N ALA A 299 -16.58 0.34 4.12
CA ALA A 299 -16.62 1.44 3.17
C ALA A 299 -16.28 0.98 1.74
N LEU A 300 -15.24 0.15 1.59
CA LEU A 300 -14.85 -0.38 0.28
C LEU A 300 -15.90 -1.34 -0.29
N ARG A 301 -16.52 -2.20 0.53
CA ARG A 301 -17.65 -3.06 0.10
C ARG A 301 -18.83 -2.23 -0.39
N THR A 302 -19.18 -1.16 0.32
CA THR A 302 -20.25 -0.23 -0.08
C THR A 302 -19.95 0.40 -1.43
N LEU A 303 -18.71 0.84 -1.64
CA LEU A 303 -18.29 1.44 -2.91
C LEU A 303 -18.30 0.43 -4.06
N ILE A 304 -17.80 -0.79 -3.84
CA ILE A 304 -17.86 -1.90 -4.80
C ILE A 304 -19.30 -2.18 -5.19
N SER A 305 -20.20 -2.33 -4.23
CA SER A 305 -21.63 -2.58 -4.48
C SER A 305 -22.28 -1.44 -5.26
N ALA A 306 -22.03 -0.19 -4.87
CA ALA A 306 -22.57 0.99 -5.57
C ALA A 306 -22.04 1.12 -6.99
N TRP A 307 -20.87 0.59 -7.25
CA TRP A 307 -20.26 0.61 -8.57
C TRP A 307 -20.56 -0.62 -9.41
N GLY A 308 -21.15 -1.68 -8.84
CA GLY A 308 -21.37 -2.96 -9.53
C GLY A 308 -20.04 -3.57 -10.02
N ALA A 309 -19.03 -3.45 -9.20
CA ALA A 309 -17.65 -3.83 -9.53
C ALA A 309 -17.25 -5.13 -8.82
#